data_5e652cee40629f9813ee1b06885e6106
#
_entry.id   5e652cee40629f9813ee1b06885e6106
#
_cell.length_a   1.000
_cell.length_b   1.000
_cell.length_c   1.000
_cell.angle_alpha   90.00
_cell.angle_beta   90.00
_cell.angle_gamma   90.00
#
_symmetry.space_group_name_H-M   'P 1'
#
loop_
_entity.id
_entity.type
_entity.pdbx_description
1 polymer ?
#
loop_
_entity_poly.entity_id
_entity_poly.type
_entity_poly.pdbx_seq_one_letter_code
_entity_poly.pdbx_strand_id
1 'polypeptide(L)'
;VEPGGRPATVSAAGYRASNTPRPSALSVGPVRPLDGGAGTGQPWATFRVEAPPGDDFIGQHARLFDITVLGQPSRGATPPRMSTLEAALFDGGRPVLVAPPMTPQRVGDTVMIAWNASTETARAVAFARPFLERAERVFILSVEGGMVAGPSAEEAARYLTRAGVPAQAMHVPQNRGVGETILEHAKALEVDLLIKGAYTQSRLRQMIFGGATSHILSMANMPVLL
;
A
#
# COMPACT_ATOMS: atom_id res chain seq x y z
N VAL A 1 -6.76 31.53 3.11
CA VAL A 1 -5.56 30.70 3.36
C VAL A 1 -5.77 29.43 2.58
N GLU A 2 -5.16 29.33 1.39
CA GLU A 2 -5.20 28.12 0.55
C GLU A 2 -4.41 27.00 1.23
N PRO A 3 -4.91 25.75 1.22
CA PRO A 3 -4.12 24.63 1.67
C PRO A 3 -3.07 24.30 0.61
N GLY A 4 -1.84 24.69 0.86
CA GLY A 4 -0.69 24.32 0.03
C GLY A 4 -0.55 22.80 -0.04
N GLY A 5 -0.88 22.21 -1.20
CA GLY A 5 -0.66 20.80 -1.47
C GLY A 5 0.85 20.50 -1.37
N ARG A 6 1.22 19.57 -0.49
CA ARG A 6 2.59 19.08 -0.37
C ARG A 6 2.95 18.25 -1.60
N PRO A 7 4.14 18.38 -2.16
CA PRO A 7 4.57 17.54 -3.27
C PRO A 7 4.68 16.08 -2.83
N ALA A 8 4.11 15.18 -3.62
CA ALA A 8 4.32 13.74 -3.43
C ALA A 8 5.77 13.40 -3.79
N THR A 9 6.49 12.76 -2.88
CA THR A 9 7.84 12.26 -3.15
C THR A 9 7.77 10.75 -3.33
N VAL A 10 8.19 10.28 -4.50
CA VAL A 10 8.28 8.86 -4.81
C VAL A 10 9.69 8.39 -4.48
N SER A 11 9.82 7.49 -3.50
CA SER A 11 11.08 6.81 -3.23
C SER A 11 11.19 5.58 -4.14
N ALA A 12 12.10 5.61 -5.10
CA ALA A 12 12.35 4.47 -5.99
C ALA A 12 13.35 3.50 -5.35
N ALA A 13 12.87 2.62 -4.47
CA ALA A 13 13.62 1.46 -4.04
C ALA A 13 13.43 0.34 -5.08
N GLY A 14 14.35 0.16 -6.00
CA GLY A 14 14.25 -0.91 -7.00
C GLY A 14 15.00 -0.67 -8.31
N TYR A 15 15.77 0.39 -8.42
CA TYR A 15 16.60 0.60 -9.62
C TYR A 15 17.79 -0.36 -9.65
N ARG A 16 17.86 -1.19 -10.68
CA ARG A 16 18.98 -2.08 -10.96
C ARG A 16 20.18 -1.23 -11.38
N ALA A 17 21.20 -1.17 -10.55
CA ALA A 17 22.51 -0.71 -10.99
C ALA A 17 23.08 -1.72 -12.00
N SER A 18 22.96 -1.47 -13.29
CA SER A 18 23.76 -2.15 -14.31
C SER A 18 25.21 -1.75 -14.09
N ASN A 19 26.12 -2.70 -14.31
CA ASN A 19 27.57 -2.56 -14.14
C ASN A 19 28.21 -1.67 -15.25
N THR A 20 27.63 -0.50 -15.49
CA THR A 20 28.15 0.55 -16.36
C THR A 20 28.92 1.56 -15.50
N PRO A 21 30.05 2.10 -15.98
CA PRO A 21 30.86 3.05 -15.23
C PRO A 21 30.00 4.26 -14.86
N ARG A 22 30.07 4.67 -13.59
CA ARG A 22 29.34 5.78 -13.00
C ARG A 22 29.45 7.03 -13.87
N PRO A 23 28.35 7.55 -14.43
CA PRO A 23 28.36 8.92 -14.90
C PRO A 23 28.45 9.82 -13.66
N SER A 24 29.44 10.68 -13.62
CA SER A 24 29.55 11.77 -12.69
C SER A 24 28.28 12.62 -12.78
N ALA A 25 27.55 12.73 -11.65
CA ALA A 25 26.39 13.57 -11.45
C ALA A 25 25.29 13.39 -12.53
N LEU A 26 24.38 12.47 -12.29
CA LEU A 26 23.08 12.47 -12.97
C LEU A 26 22.28 13.69 -12.46
N SER A 27 22.27 14.74 -13.26
CA SER A 27 21.28 15.81 -13.11
C SER A 27 19.93 15.24 -13.55
N VAL A 28 19.09 14.86 -12.58
CA VAL A 28 17.74 14.44 -12.90
C VAL A 28 16.90 15.72 -13.05
N GLY A 29 16.44 15.96 -14.27
CA GLY A 29 15.48 17.01 -14.54
C GLY A 29 14.12 16.72 -13.88
N PRO A 30 13.25 17.72 -13.77
CA PRO A 30 11.94 17.54 -13.16
C PRO A 30 11.14 16.48 -13.91
N VAL A 31 10.59 15.51 -13.16
CA VAL A 31 9.65 14.53 -13.71
C VAL A 31 8.32 15.23 -13.93
N ARG A 32 7.81 15.22 -15.17
CA ARG A 32 6.49 15.80 -15.46
C ARG A 32 5.38 14.94 -14.81
N PRO A 33 4.33 15.56 -14.26
CA PRO A 33 3.14 14.83 -13.85
C PRO A 33 2.54 14.07 -15.03
N LEU A 34 2.04 12.87 -14.80
CA LEU A 34 1.36 12.05 -15.82
C LEU A 34 -0.03 12.58 -16.17
N ASP A 35 -0.63 13.35 -15.30
CA ASP A 35 -1.91 14.01 -15.45
C ASP A 35 -1.65 15.49 -15.76
N GLY A 36 -2.02 15.94 -16.93
CA GLY A 36 -1.83 17.31 -17.43
C GLY A 36 -2.41 18.45 -16.59
N GLY A 37 -2.33 18.36 -15.26
CA GLY A 37 -2.69 19.42 -14.34
C GLY A 37 -1.89 20.68 -14.63
N ALA A 38 -2.53 21.78 -14.91
CA ALA A 38 -1.96 23.09 -15.12
C ALA A 38 -1.20 23.52 -13.86
N GLY A 39 0.04 23.06 -13.77
CA GLY A 39 0.87 23.27 -12.59
C GLY A 39 1.58 24.59 -12.63
N THR A 40 1.90 25.05 -11.50
CA THR A 40 2.70 26.22 -11.13
C THR A 40 4.18 26.14 -11.57
N GLY A 41 4.58 25.24 -12.51
CA GLY A 41 5.97 25.08 -12.96
C GLY A 41 6.91 24.41 -11.94
N GLN A 42 6.42 24.01 -10.78
CA GLN A 42 7.20 23.30 -9.75
C GLN A 42 7.31 21.83 -10.07
N PRO A 43 8.47 21.18 -9.86
CA PRO A 43 8.60 19.75 -10.06
C PRO A 43 7.73 18.98 -9.06
N TRP A 44 6.95 18.02 -9.56
CA TRP A 44 6.08 17.17 -8.75
C TRP A 44 6.84 16.04 -8.05
N ALA A 45 7.99 15.70 -8.60
CA ALA A 45 8.82 14.66 -8.05
C ALA A 45 10.27 15.07 -8.06
N THR A 46 11.00 14.64 -7.05
CA THR A 46 12.44 14.74 -6.97
C THR A 46 13.02 13.33 -6.92
N PHE A 47 14.07 13.11 -7.70
CA PHE A 47 14.85 11.88 -7.62
C PHE A 47 16.11 12.16 -6.80
N ARG A 48 16.35 11.33 -5.79
CA ARG A 48 17.57 11.39 -4.96
C ARG A 48 18.27 10.05 -5.03
N VAL A 49 19.57 10.07 -5.20
CA VAL A 49 20.44 8.92 -5.00
C VAL A 49 21.31 9.25 -3.79
N GLU A 50 21.04 8.60 -2.69
CA GLU A 50 21.83 8.72 -1.48
C GLU A 50 22.56 7.40 -1.24
N ALA A 51 23.81 7.47 -0.90
CA ALA A 51 24.62 6.30 -0.61
C ALA A 51 25.08 6.35 0.86
N PRO A 52 25.02 5.21 1.57
CA PRO A 52 24.50 3.92 1.11
C PRO A 52 22.98 3.82 1.27
N PRO A 53 22.21 3.51 0.20
CA PRO A 53 20.81 3.21 0.32
C PRO A 53 20.68 1.88 1.05
N GLY A 54 20.07 1.89 2.22
CA GLY A 54 19.79 0.71 3.02
C GLY A 54 18.33 0.69 3.45
N ASP A 55 17.87 -0.45 3.94
CA ASP A 55 16.51 -0.60 4.44
C ASP A 55 16.25 0.38 5.60
N ASP A 56 17.22 0.60 6.47
CA ASP A 56 17.15 1.58 7.58
C ASP A 56 16.90 3.00 7.09
N PHE A 57 17.52 3.40 5.98
CA PHE A 57 17.31 4.71 5.38
C PHE A 57 15.85 4.88 4.97
N ILE A 58 15.26 3.86 4.32
CA ILE A 58 13.86 3.89 3.88
C ILE A 58 12.93 4.00 5.09
N GLY A 59 13.14 3.19 6.13
CA GLY A 59 12.33 3.24 7.34
C GLY A 59 12.38 4.59 8.04
N GLN A 60 13.57 5.21 8.12
CA GLN A 60 13.73 6.51 8.76
C GLN A 60 13.11 7.65 7.93
N HIS A 61 13.32 7.66 6.61
CA HIS A 61 12.83 8.73 5.74
C HIS A 61 11.34 8.64 5.46
N ALA A 62 10.74 7.44 5.49
CA ALA A 62 9.30 7.24 5.36
C ALA A 62 8.48 8.11 6.34
N ARG A 63 9.05 8.44 7.50
CA ARG A 63 8.41 9.29 8.52
C ARG A 63 8.07 10.71 8.04
N LEU A 64 8.76 11.18 7.01
CA LEU A 64 8.61 12.54 6.46
C LEU A 64 7.56 12.62 5.36
N PHE A 65 6.98 11.49 4.93
CA PHE A 65 6.04 11.41 3.82
C PHE A 65 4.70 10.85 4.27
N ASP A 66 3.64 11.19 3.54
CA ASP A 66 2.29 10.72 3.83
C ASP A 66 2.10 9.24 3.45
N ILE A 67 2.84 8.77 2.44
CA ILE A 67 2.82 7.40 1.96
C ILE A 67 4.18 6.99 1.38
N THR A 68 4.58 5.76 1.60
CA THR A 68 5.75 5.15 0.94
C THR A 68 5.27 4.19 -0.14
N VAL A 69 5.79 4.33 -1.36
CA VAL A 69 5.46 3.42 -2.46
C VAL A 69 6.64 2.49 -2.72
N LEU A 70 6.40 1.19 -2.66
CA LEU A 70 7.40 0.15 -2.93
C LEU A 70 6.89 -0.80 -4.00
N GLY A 71 7.76 -1.28 -4.87
CA GLY A 71 7.42 -2.39 -5.75
C GLY A 71 7.14 -3.67 -4.94
N GLN A 72 6.39 -4.59 -5.54
CA GLN A 72 6.10 -5.89 -4.92
C GLN A 72 7.41 -6.63 -4.58
N PRO A 73 7.59 -7.08 -3.32
CA PRO A 73 8.81 -7.73 -2.89
C PRO A 73 9.06 -9.03 -3.65
N SER A 74 10.28 -9.20 -4.16
CA SER A 74 10.70 -10.44 -4.80
C SER A 74 11.25 -11.43 -3.76
N ARG A 75 11.14 -12.74 -4.04
CA ARG A 75 11.73 -13.80 -3.19
C ARG A 75 13.24 -13.94 -3.37
N GLY A 76 13.85 -13.17 -4.27
CA GLY A 76 15.27 -13.24 -4.59
C GLY A 76 16.09 -12.07 -4.07
N ALA A 77 17.35 -11.99 -4.52
CA ALA A 77 18.26 -10.89 -4.20
C ALA A 77 17.92 -9.58 -4.93
N THR A 78 16.95 -9.61 -5.84
CA THR A 78 16.55 -8.42 -6.63
C THR A 78 15.64 -7.53 -5.78
N PRO A 79 15.95 -6.22 -5.61
CA PRO A 79 15.08 -5.27 -4.94
C PRO A 79 13.75 -5.05 -5.69
N PRO A 80 12.67 -4.67 -4.98
CA PRO A 80 12.64 -4.50 -3.54
C PRO A 80 12.60 -5.83 -2.80
N ARG A 81 13.30 -5.87 -1.63
CA ARG A 81 13.32 -7.04 -0.76
C ARG A 81 12.20 -6.94 0.28
N MET A 82 11.89 -8.07 0.89
CA MET A 82 10.95 -8.11 1.99
C MET A 82 11.42 -7.24 3.18
N SER A 83 12.73 -7.24 3.47
CA SER A 83 13.34 -6.39 4.51
C SER A 83 13.11 -4.89 4.27
N THR A 84 13.10 -4.45 3.03
CA THR A 84 12.78 -3.05 2.67
C THR A 84 11.33 -2.70 3.02
N LEU A 85 10.39 -3.61 2.73
CA LEU A 85 8.99 -3.44 3.09
C LEU A 85 8.81 -3.44 4.62
N GLU A 86 9.50 -4.35 5.32
CA GLU A 86 9.48 -4.42 6.78
C GLU A 86 10.00 -3.13 7.41
N ALA A 87 11.13 -2.60 6.95
CA ALA A 87 11.66 -1.34 7.44
C ALA A 87 10.68 -0.17 7.21
N ALA A 88 10.08 -0.08 6.03
CA ALA A 88 9.08 0.96 5.74
C ALA A 88 7.85 0.85 6.66
N LEU A 89 7.34 -0.36 6.91
CA LEU A 89 6.16 -0.59 7.74
C LEU A 89 6.42 -0.39 9.23
N PHE A 90 7.55 -0.92 9.75
CA PHE A 90 7.82 -0.91 11.19
C PHE A 90 8.49 0.36 11.67
N ASP A 91 9.43 0.89 10.89
CA ASP A 91 10.22 2.03 11.28
C ASP A 91 9.70 3.35 10.68
N GLY A 92 8.87 3.27 9.61
CA GLY A 92 8.29 4.44 8.97
C GLY A 92 7.09 5.03 9.70
N GLY A 93 6.25 4.19 10.31
CA GLY A 93 5.02 4.62 10.99
C GLY A 93 4.02 5.31 10.04
N ARG A 94 4.13 5.05 8.75
CA ARG A 94 3.30 5.60 7.68
C ARG A 94 2.78 4.47 6.81
N PRO A 95 1.67 4.67 6.08
CA PRO A 95 1.16 3.65 5.18
C PRO A 95 2.15 3.33 4.07
N VAL A 96 2.17 2.07 3.66
CA VAL A 96 2.97 1.60 2.54
C VAL A 96 2.06 1.09 1.44
N LEU A 97 2.20 1.63 0.24
CA LEU A 97 1.55 1.15 -0.97
C LEU A 97 2.50 0.21 -1.71
N VAL A 98 2.15 -1.05 -1.78
CA VAL A 98 2.89 -2.04 -2.56
C VAL A 98 2.35 -2.06 -3.98
N ALA A 99 3.17 -1.62 -4.92
CA ALA A 99 2.81 -1.57 -6.34
C ALA A 99 3.01 -2.94 -7.00
N PRO A 100 2.05 -3.41 -7.83
CA PRO A 100 2.19 -4.64 -8.58
C PRO A 100 3.25 -4.53 -9.67
N PRO A 101 3.72 -5.66 -10.25
CA PRO A 101 4.73 -5.64 -11.31
C PRO A 101 4.28 -4.92 -12.59
N MET A 102 2.98 -4.93 -12.85
CA MET A 102 2.38 -4.22 -14.00
C MET A 102 1.76 -2.91 -13.54
N THR A 103 1.96 -1.86 -14.30
CA THR A 103 1.36 -0.54 -14.02
C THR A 103 -0.16 -0.63 -14.06
N PRO A 104 -0.86 -0.33 -12.97
CA PRO A 104 -2.32 -0.31 -12.97
C PRO A 104 -2.83 0.90 -13.76
N GLN A 105 -3.95 0.72 -14.47
CA GLN A 105 -4.58 1.84 -15.20
C GLN A 105 -5.36 2.76 -14.28
N ARG A 106 -5.84 2.22 -13.15
CA ARG A 106 -6.63 2.93 -12.13
C ARG A 106 -6.17 2.52 -10.75
N VAL A 107 -6.31 3.40 -9.79
CA VAL A 107 -6.00 3.13 -8.38
C VAL A 107 -6.99 3.87 -7.49
N GLY A 108 -7.87 3.12 -6.83
CA GLY A 108 -8.79 3.65 -5.83
C GLY A 108 -10.19 3.97 -6.34
N ASP A 109 -10.57 3.58 -7.57
CA ASP A 109 -11.96 3.68 -8.04
C ASP A 109 -12.82 2.58 -7.40
N THR A 110 -12.33 1.34 -7.40
CA THR A 110 -12.95 0.20 -6.72
C THR A 110 -12.02 -0.33 -5.64
N VAL A 111 -12.35 -0.02 -4.40
CA VAL A 111 -11.52 -0.35 -3.24
C VAL A 111 -12.07 -1.55 -2.50
N MET A 112 -11.20 -2.48 -2.10
CA MET A 112 -11.55 -3.53 -1.15
C MET A 112 -10.76 -3.37 0.15
N ILE A 113 -11.44 -3.44 1.28
CA ILE A 113 -10.86 -3.52 2.61
C ILE A 113 -10.94 -4.96 3.07
N ALA A 114 -9.79 -5.63 3.20
CA ALA A 114 -9.71 -6.96 3.81
C ALA A 114 -9.84 -6.82 5.33
N TRP A 115 -11.07 -6.81 5.81
CA TRP A 115 -11.42 -6.53 7.20
C TRP A 115 -11.30 -7.78 8.07
N ASN A 116 -10.47 -7.71 9.10
CA ASN A 116 -10.33 -8.77 10.09
C ASN A 116 -10.56 -8.31 11.54
N ALA A 117 -11.11 -7.13 11.71
CA ALA A 117 -11.38 -6.48 13.02
C ALA A 117 -10.13 -6.09 13.83
N SER A 118 -8.92 -6.23 13.28
CA SER A 118 -7.69 -5.88 13.99
C SER A 118 -7.42 -4.37 14.03
N THR A 119 -6.62 -3.95 14.99
CA THR A 119 -6.15 -2.55 15.11
C THR A 119 -5.31 -2.13 13.91
N GLU A 120 -4.57 -3.05 13.32
CA GLU A 120 -3.76 -2.82 12.12
C GLU A 120 -4.64 -2.52 10.91
N THR A 121 -5.72 -3.27 10.73
CA THR A 121 -6.68 -2.97 9.64
C THR A 121 -7.38 -1.63 9.90
N ALA A 122 -7.76 -1.34 11.15
CA ALA A 122 -8.36 -0.05 11.49
C ALA A 122 -7.41 1.13 11.17
N ARG A 123 -6.11 0.99 11.45
CA ARG A 123 -5.10 2.00 11.08
C ARG A 123 -4.95 2.12 9.56
N ALA A 124 -4.87 0.99 8.84
CA ALA A 124 -4.79 1.01 7.38
C ALA A 124 -6.00 1.73 6.76
N VAL A 125 -7.21 1.50 7.27
CA VAL A 125 -8.42 2.21 6.87
C VAL A 125 -8.32 3.72 7.15
N ALA A 126 -7.81 4.11 8.32
CA ALA A 126 -7.62 5.52 8.66
C ALA A 126 -6.62 6.22 7.72
N PHE A 127 -5.52 5.55 7.39
CA PHE A 127 -4.53 6.07 6.44
C PHE A 127 -5.04 6.09 4.99
N ALA A 128 -5.92 5.15 4.65
CA ALA A 128 -6.52 5.06 3.31
C ALA A 128 -7.60 6.12 3.05
N ARG A 129 -7.94 6.95 4.03
CA ARG A 129 -9.04 7.92 3.94
C ARG A 129 -9.06 8.72 2.64
N PRO A 130 -7.93 9.28 2.12
CA PRO A 130 -7.93 10.03 0.88
C PRO A 130 -8.34 9.22 -0.37
N PHE A 131 -8.10 7.89 -0.35
CA PHE A 131 -8.55 6.99 -1.41
C PHE A 131 -10.04 6.66 -1.24
N LEU A 132 -10.46 6.35 -0.02
CA LEU A 132 -11.84 5.96 0.29
C LEU A 132 -12.86 7.08 -0.02
N GLU A 133 -12.48 8.33 0.19
CA GLU A 133 -13.33 9.50 -0.09
C GLU A 133 -13.55 9.75 -1.60
N ARG A 134 -12.67 9.22 -2.44
CA ARG A 134 -12.76 9.35 -3.90
C ARG A 134 -13.28 8.11 -4.59
N ALA A 135 -13.35 7.00 -3.85
CA ALA A 135 -13.74 5.72 -4.41
C ALA A 135 -15.20 5.73 -4.91
N GLU A 136 -15.42 5.12 -6.05
CA GLU A 136 -16.77 4.90 -6.58
C GLU A 136 -17.47 3.75 -5.86
N ARG A 137 -16.70 2.72 -5.46
CA ARG A 137 -17.18 1.52 -4.76
C ARG A 137 -16.19 1.09 -3.69
N VAL A 138 -16.69 0.80 -2.50
CA VAL A 138 -15.86 0.27 -1.40
C VAL A 138 -16.49 -1.01 -0.87
N PHE A 139 -15.76 -2.11 -0.92
CA PHE A 139 -16.15 -3.40 -0.37
C PHE A 139 -15.38 -3.68 0.91
N ILE A 140 -16.08 -4.05 1.97
CA ILE A 140 -15.47 -4.46 3.24
C ILE A 140 -15.66 -5.96 3.36
N LEU A 141 -14.62 -6.71 2.99
CA LEU A 141 -14.64 -8.16 2.94
C LEU A 141 -14.10 -8.75 4.24
N SER A 142 -14.91 -9.52 4.93
CA SER A 142 -14.49 -10.41 6.02
C SER A 142 -14.53 -11.87 5.57
N VAL A 143 -13.48 -12.62 5.88
CA VAL A 143 -13.34 -14.04 5.55
C VAL A 143 -13.37 -14.85 6.83
N GLU A 144 -14.19 -15.91 6.89
CA GLU A 144 -14.22 -16.84 8.01
C GLU A 144 -12.82 -17.36 8.36
N GLY A 145 -12.54 -17.55 9.64
CA GLY A 145 -11.23 -18.03 10.11
C GLY A 145 -10.10 -16.99 10.06
N GLY A 146 -10.32 -15.84 9.40
CA GLY A 146 -9.34 -14.74 9.35
C GLY A 146 -9.59 -13.62 10.34
N MET A 147 -10.66 -13.68 11.12
CA MET A 147 -11.12 -12.65 12.05
C MET A 147 -10.46 -12.73 13.43
N VAL A 148 -10.31 -11.58 14.07
CA VAL A 148 -10.04 -11.47 15.50
C VAL A 148 -11.23 -10.84 16.19
N ALA A 149 -11.27 -10.85 17.53
CA ALA A 149 -12.33 -10.20 18.28
C ALA A 149 -12.36 -8.69 18.00
N GLY A 150 -13.51 -8.17 17.63
CA GLY A 150 -13.69 -6.76 17.30
C GLY A 150 -14.93 -6.49 16.46
N PRO A 151 -15.07 -5.27 15.92
CA PRO A 151 -16.23 -4.87 15.12
C PRO A 151 -16.39 -5.69 13.85
N SER A 152 -17.63 -5.97 13.47
CA SER A 152 -17.95 -6.68 12.23
C SER A 152 -17.69 -5.82 10.98
N ALA A 153 -17.69 -6.45 9.79
CA ALA A 153 -17.60 -5.74 8.52
C ALA A 153 -18.80 -4.79 8.31
N GLU A 154 -19.99 -5.17 8.79
CA GLU A 154 -21.20 -4.34 8.72
C GLU A 154 -21.08 -3.09 9.59
N GLU A 155 -20.46 -3.21 10.78
CA GLU A 155 -20.20 -2.07 11.66
C GLU A 155 -19.18 -1.13 11.03
N ALA A 156 -18.12 -1.68 10.43
CA ALA A 156 -17.13 -0.90 9.67
C ALA A 156 -17.77 -0.21 8.45
N ALA A 157 -18.66 -0.89 7.72
CA ALA A 157 -19.39 -0.29 6.60
C ALA A 157 -20.27 0.87 7.06
N ARG A 158 -21.03 0.69 8.14
CA ARG A 158 -21.83 1.78 8.71
C ARG A 158 -20.98 2.98 9.13
N TYR A 159 -19.81 2.73 9.73
CA TYR A 159 -18.88 3.80 10.09
C TYR A 159 -18.43 4.59 8.85
N LEU A 160 -18.01 3.92 7.79
CA LEU A 160 -17.55 4.56 6.54
C LEU A 160 -18.69 5.26 5.82
N THR A 161 -19.88 4.65 5.76
CA THR A 161 -21.06 5.25 5.10
C THR A 161 -21.50 6.55 5.78
N ARG A 162 -21.45 6.61 7.12
CA ARG A 162 -21.71 7.87 7.86
C ARG A 162 -20.72 8.98 7.51
N ALA A 163 -19.54 8.61 7.06
CA ALA A 163 -18.51 9.51 6.62
C ALA A 163 -18.57 9.83 5.11
N GLY A 164 -19.64 9.43 4.42
CA GLY A 164 -19.86 9.69 3.00
C GLY A 164 -19.17 8.70 2.05
N VAL A 165 -18.54 7.63 2.56
CA VAL A 165 -17.89 6.61 1.72
C VAL A 165 -18.92 5.55 1.29
N PRO A 166 -19.02 5.19 -0.01
CA PRO A 166 -19.99 4.21 -0.51
C PRO A 166 -19.55 2.77 -0.15
N ALA A 167 -19.63 2.41 1.13
CA ALA A 167 -19.12 1.16 1.66
C ALA A 167 -20.20 0.08 1.78
N GLN A 168 -19.88 -1.12 1.32
CA GLN A 168 -20.71 -2.32 1.40
C GLN A 168 -19.96 -3.45 2.09
N ALA A 169 -20.57 -4.08 3.11
CA ALA A 169 -20.01 -5.23 3.79
C ALA A 169 -20.28 -6.54 3.02
N MET A 170 -19.29 -7.43 3.07
CA MET A 170 -19.37 -8.78 2.53
C MET A 170 -18.74 -9.75 3.54
N HIS A 171 -19.45 -10.84 3.83
CA HIS A 171 -18.93 -11.93 4.64
C HIS A 171 -18.89 -13.21 3.80
N VAL A 172 -17.73 -13.85 3.75
CA VAL A 172 -17.53 -15.02 2.89
C VAL A 172 -16.85 -16.16 3.65
N PRO A 173 -17.20 -17.42 3.35
CA PRO A 173 -16.48 -18.55 3.90
C PRO A 173 -15.05 -18.59 3.35
N GLN A 174 -14.14 -19.15 4.15
CA GLN A 174 -12.79 -19.45 3.67
C GLN A 174 -12.84 -20.67 2.73
N ASN A 175 -12.37 -20.49 1.51
CA ASN A 175 -12.37 -21.58 0.52
C ASN A 175 -11.09 -22.41 0.61
N ARG A 176 -9.92 -21.84 0.26
CA ARG A 176 -8.62 -22.51 0.30
C ARG A 176 -7.69 -21.90 1.34
N GLY A 177 -7.75 -20.59 1.48
CA GLY A 177 -6.99 -19.82 2.46
C GLY A 177 -7.48 -18.37 2.44
N VAL A 178 -7.34 -17.68 3.59
CA VAL A 178 -7.84 -16.30 3.73
C VAL A 178 -7.28 -15.37 2.63
N GLY A 179 -5.99 -15.44 2.37
CA GLY A 179 -5.35 -14.58 1.36
C GLY A 179 -5.81 -14.90 -0.07
N GLU A 180 -5.99 -16.16 -0.40
CA GLU A 180 -6.49 -16.59 -1.70
C GLU A 180 -7.96 -16.18 -1.90
N THR A 181 -8.80 -16.41 -0.90
CA THR A 181 -10.21 -15.97 -0.92
C THR A 181 -10.33 -14.46 -1.13
N ILE A 182 -9.50 -13.66 -0.46
CA ILE A 182 -9.48 -12.19 -0.66
C ILE A 182 -9.14 -11.85 -2.11
N LEU A 183 -8.10 -12.45 -2.68
CA LEU A 183 -7.68 -12.15 -4.06
C LEU A 183 -8.69 -12.65 -5.11
N GLU A 184 -9.36 -13.78 -4.88
CA GLU A 184 -10.44 -14.27 -5.74
C GLU A 184 -11.60 -13.27 -5.80
N HIS A 185 -12.05 -12.76 -4.65
CA HIS A 185 -13.11 -11.75 -4.59
C HIS A 185 -12.65 -10.40 -5.14
N ALA A 186 -11.41 -9.99 -4.87
CA ALA A 186 -10.86 -8.76 -5.44
C ALA A 186 -10.86 -8.79 -6.97
N LYS A 187 -10.48 -9.93 -7.56
CA LYS A 187 -10.53 -10.13 -9.01
C LYS A 187 -11.97 -10.12 -9.54
N ALA A 188 -12.88 -10.82 -8.89
CA ALA A 188 -14.29 -10.92 -9.34
C ALA A 188 -15.01 -9.56 -9.28
N LEU A 189 -14.63 -8.67 -8.38
CA LEU A 189 -15.19 -7.33 -8.19
C LEU A 189 -14.40 -6.23 -8.91
N GLU A 190 -13.37 -6.60 -9.68
CA GLU A 190 -12.50 -5.67 -10.41
C GLU A 190 -11.87 -4.62 -9.50
N VAL A 191 -11.41 -5.06 -8.33
CA VAL A 191 -10.75 -4.19 -7.34
C VAL A 191 -9.43 -3.68 -7.89
N ASP A 192 -9.23 -2.37 -7.80
CA ASP A 192 -8.02 -1.69 -8.24
C ASP A 192 -7.16 -1.15 -7.08
N LEU A 193 -7.65 -1.26 -5.83
CA LEU A 193 -6.88 -1.00 -4.61
C LEU A 193 -7.35 -1.93 -3.48
N LEU A 194 -6.43 -2.72 -2.94
CA LEU A 194 -6.66 -3.55 -1.75
C LEU A 194 -6.08 -2.87 -0.52
N ILE A 195 -6.90 -2.65 0.51
CA ILE A 195 -6.48 -2.15 1.82
C ILE A 195 -6.46 -3.30 2.80
N LYS A 196 -5.35 -3.49 3.49
CA LYS A 196 -5.18 -4.58 4.44
C LYS A 196 -4.29 -4.18 5.60
N GLY A 197 -4.66 -4.57 6.82
CA GLY A 197 -3.76 -4.49 7.97
C GLY A 197 -2.56 -5.43 7.81
N ALA A 198 -1.39 -4.93 8.08
CA ALA A 198 -0.17 -5.71 8.14
C ALA A 198 0.27 -5.82 9.60
N TYR A 199 0.58 -7.03 10.04
CA TYR A 199 1.15 -7.35 11.36
C TYR A 199 0.26 -7.08 12.58
N THR A 200 -0.19 -8.11 13.24
CA THR A 200 -0.71 -8.01 14.60
C THR A 200 0.46 -7.89 15.58
N GLN A 201 0.38 -6.97 16.54
CA GLN A 201 1.43 -6.66 17.53
C GLN A 201 1.92 -7.87 18.34
N SER A 202 1.16 -8.95 18.40
CA SER A 202 1.48 -10.15 19.15
C SER A 202 2.48 -11.10 18.46
N ARG A 203 2.86 -10.85 17.22
CA ARG A 203 3.86 -11.65 16.52
C ARG A 203 5.14 -10.83 16.37
N LEU A 204 5.95 -10.93 17.41
CA LEU A 204 7.33 -10.48 17.48
C LEU A 204 8.06 -10.53 16.13
N ARG A 205 8.95 -9.57 15.93
CA ARG A 205 9.92 -9.34 14.84
C ARG A 205 10.60 -10.56 14.20
N GLN A 206 10.24 -11.79 14.58
CA GLN A 206 10.88 -13.03 14.12
C GLN A 206 9.98 -13.95 13.29
N MET A 207 8.70 -13.64 13.10
CA MET A 207 7.82 -14.43 12.23
C MET A 207 7.20 -13.56 11.15
N ILE A 208 7.96 -13.40 10.12
CA ILE A 208 7.65 -13.08 8.73
C ILE A 208 6.18 -13.39 8.40
N PHE A 209 5.46 -12.37 7.96
CA PHE A 209 4.12 -12.38 7.32
C PHE A 209 3.24 -13.60 7.59
N GLY A 210 2.12 -13.40 8.30
CA GLY A 210 1.06 -14.42 8.37
C GLY A 210 0.71 -14.92 6.96
N GLY A 211 0.35 -16.19 6.79
CA GLY A 211 0.15 -16.81 5.48
C GLY A 211 -0.71 -16.01 4.51
N ALA A 212 -1.76 -15.34 5.00
CA ALA A 212 -2.62 -14.48 4.18
C ALA A 212 -1.90 -13.25 3.64
N THR A 213 -1.10 -12.55 4.47
CA THR A 213 -0.36 -11.34 4.03
C THR A 213 0.73 -11.71 3.04
N SER A 214 1.51 -12.75 3.32
CA SER A 214 2.55 -13.24 2.41
C SER A 214 1.97 -13.66 1.05
N HIS A 215 0.83 -14.35 1.06
CA HIS A 215 0.14 -14.76 -0.16
C HIS A 215 -0.31 -13.54 -0.97
N ILE A 216 -0.98 -12.59 -0.34
CA ILE A 216 -1.44 -11.35 -1.00
C ILE A 216 -0.26 -10.58 -1.59
N LEU A 217 0.80 -10.36 -0.81
CA LEU A 217 1.98 -9.62 -1.27
C LEU A 217 2.73 -10.29 -2.42
N SER A 218 2.62 -11.61 -2.57
CA SER A 218 3.27 -12.33 -3.66
C SER A 218 2.41 -12.50 -4.90
N MET A 219 1.08 -12.42 -4.78
CA MET A 219 0.13 -12.80 -5.82
C MET A 219 -0.79 -11.67 -6.28
N ALA A 220 -0.86 -10.55 -5.55
CA ALA A 220 -1.70 -9.44 -5.93
C ALA A 220 -1.26 -8.82 -7.26
N ASN A 221 -2.21 -8.58 -8.14
CA ASN A 221 -2.03 -7.89 -9.41
C ASN A 221 -2.57 -6.44 -9.38
N MET A 222 -3.02 -5.99 -8.22
CA MET A 222 -3.42 -4.62 -7.93
C MET A 222 -2.56 -4.05 -6.79
N PRO A 223 -2.51 -2.72 -6.64
CA PRO A 223 -1.87 -2.08 -5.49
C PRO A 223 -2.45 -2.55 -4.16
N VAL A 224 -1.57 -2.76 -3.18
CA VAL A 224 -1.95 -3.16 -1.81
C VAL A 224 -1.47 -2.09 -0.83
N LEU A 225 -2.38 -1.44 -0.12
CA LEU A 225 -2.10 -0.49 0.96
C LEU A 225 -2.08 -1.23 2.31
N LEU A 226 -0.96 -1.04 3.04
CA LEU A 226 -0.71 -1.64 4.34
C LEU A 226 -0.59 -0.57 5.42
#